data_da102da4da5bddd0588dd6da87c4e248
#
_entry.id   da102da4da5bddd0588dd6da87c4e248
#
_cell.length_a   1.000
_cell.length_b   1.000
_cell.length_c   1.000
_cell.angle_alpha   90.00
_cell.angle_beta   90.00
_cell.angle_gamma   90.00
#
_symmetry.space_group_name_H-M   'P 1'
#
loop_
_entity.id
_entity.type
_entity.pdbx_description
1 polymer ?
#
loop_
_entity_poly.entity_id
_entity_poly.type
_entity_poly.pdbx_seq_one_letter_code
_entity_poly.pdbx_strand_id
1 'polypeptide(L)'
;MLNIEEYRNIISELMDELPREFFRELSGGVIVSEALVIPDYARKNDLYTLWQYQICSGIRQIVMFKGSFDRAYPHADAAQAREILRGILRHEFRHHMEYLGGVHNDSSLEAEDARKKRAYLEDHVQPHA
;
A
#
# COMPACT_ATOMS: atom_id res chain seq x y z
N MET A 1 -9.82 16.51 3.91
CA MET A 1 -9.69 15.11 4.42
C MET A 1 -10.97 14.34 4.15
N LEU A 2 -10.86 13.15 3.57
CA LEU A 2 -12.01 12.30 3.30
C LEU A 2 -12.53 11.66 4.59
N ASN A 3 -13.84 11.46 4.69
CA ASN A 3 -14.38 10.60 5.73
C ASN A 3 -14.21 9.13 5.34
N ILE A 4 -14.47 8.22 6.28
CA ILE A 4 -14.23 6.79 6.07
C ILE A 4 -15.13 6.21 4.96
N GLU A 5 -16.35 6.68 4.82
CA GLU A 5 -17.26 6.20 3.78
C GLU A 5 -16.80 6.62 2.38
N GLU A 6 -16.36 7.86 2.23
CA GLU A 6 -15.79 8.35 0.98
C GLU A 6 -14.56 7.54 0.57
N TYR A 7 -13.68 7.27 1.53
CA TYR A 7 -12.48 6.48 1.32
C TYR A 7 -12.83 5.05 0.89
N ARG A 8 -13.77 4.41 1.59
CA ARG A 8 -14.23 3.06 1.25
C ARG A 8 -14.86 2.99 -0.13
N ASN A 9 -15.67 4.00 -0.47
CA ASN A 9 -16.31 4.06 -1.78
C ASN A 9 -15.30 4.18 -2.91
N ILE A 10 -14.27 5.01 -2.73
CA ILE A 10 -13.18 5.13 -3.69
C ILE A 10 -12.47 3.79 -3.86
N ILE A 11 -12.11 3.12 -2.77
CA ILE A 11 -11.46 1.81 -2.82
C ILE A 11 -12.33 0.80 -3.56
N SER A 12 -13.63 0.75 -3.25
CA SER A 12 -14.57 -0.16 -3.89
C SER A 12 -14.65 0.08 -5.41
N GLU A 13 -14.76 1.33 -5.82
CA GLU A 13 -14.81 1.70 -7.24
C GLU A 13 -13.51 1.33 -7.96
N LEU A 14 -12.36 1.55 -7.30
CA LEU A 14 -11.06 1.21 -7.88
C LEU A 14 -10.87 -0.30 -8.03
N MET A 15 -11.40 -1.08 -7.08
CA MET A 15 -11.39 -2.53 -7.19
C MET A 15 -12.17 -3.01 -8.41
N ASP A 16 -13.27 -2.35 -8.73
CA ASP A 16 -14.08 -2.69 -9.90
C ASP A 16 -13.34 -2.41 -11.23
N GLU A 17 -12.31 -1.57 -11.22
CA GLU A 17 -11.47 -1.31 -12.39
C GLU A 17 -10.47 -2.44 -12.68
N LEU A 18 -10.28 -3.35 -11.72
CA LEU A 18 -9.26 -4.40 -11.83
C LEU A 18 -9.85 -5.70 -12.35
N PRO A 19 -9.11 -6.47 -13.19
CA PRO A 19 -9.57 -7.78 -13.65
C PRO A 19 -9.78 -8.75 -12.49
N ARG A 20 -10.73 -9.69 -12.67
CA ARG A 20 -11.03 -10.69 -11.63
C ARG A 20 -9.83 -11.55 -11.27
N GLU A 21 -8.92 -11.76 -12.19
CA GLU A 21 -7.71 -12.55 -11.99
C GLU A 21 -6.86 -12.02 -10.83
N PHE A 22 -6.89 -10.71 -10.59
CA PHE A 22 -6.16 -10.09 -9.48
C PHE A 22 -6.70 -10.50 -8.11
N PHE A 23 -7.96 -10.92 -8.04
CA PHE A 23 -8.58 -11.33 -6.78
C PHE A 23 -8.44 -12.83 -6.51
N ARG A 24 -7.87 -13.57 -7.45
CA ARG A 24 -7.61 -14.99 -7.30
C ARG A 24 -6.67 -15.21 -6.11
N GLU A 25 -7.08 -16.11 -5.21
CA GLU A 25 -6.35 -16.43 -3.99
C GLU A 25 -6.22 -15.28 -2.98
N LEU A 26 -6.80 -14.11 -3.26
CA LEU A 26 -6.91 -13.02 -2.29
C LEU A 26 -8.20 -13.23 -1.48
N SER A 27 -8.21 -14.29 -0.67
CA SER A 27 -9.42 -14.78 0.02
C SER A 27 -9.98 -13.79 1.04
N GLY A 28 -9.14 -12.95 1.63
CA GLY A 28 -9.55 -11.91 2.57
C GLY A 28 -9.94 -10.59 1.90
N GLY A 29 -9.71 -10.46 0.59
CA GLY A 29 -10.05 -9.25 -0.15
C GLY A 29 -9.22 -8.04 0.25
N VAL A 30 -9.82 -6.85 0.05
CA VAL A 30 -9.23 -5.57 0.46
C VAL A 30 -10.03 -5.02 1.62
N ILE A 31 -9.36 -4.73 2.72
CA ILE A 31 -9.96 -4.27 3.97
C ILE A 31 -9.49 -2.84 4.24
N VAL A 32 -10.39 -2.00 4.75
CA VAL A 32 -10.07 -0.65 5.17
C VAL A 32 -9.97 -0.59 6.69
N SER A 33 -8.85 -0.07 7.19
CA SER A 33 -8.62 0.19 8.60
C SER A 33 -8.45 1.68 8.83
N GLU A 34 -8.92 2.19 9.95
CA GLU A 34 -8.73 3.59 10.34
C GLU A 34 -7.37 3.83 10.99
N ALA A 35 -6.57 2.79 11.16
CA ALA A 35 -5.30 2.88 11.88
C ALA A 35 -4.29 3.79 11.19
N LEU A 36 -3.46 4.40 12.02
CA LEU A 36 -2.24 5.09 11.61
C LEU A 36 -1.08 4.14 11.90
N VAL A 37 -0.35 3.75 10.87
CA VAL A 37 0.75 2.79 10.99
C VAL A 37 2.04 3.44 10.53
N ILE A 38 3.06 3.36 11.38
CA ILE A 38 4.40 3.88 11.11
C ILE A 38 5.33 2.67 11.05
N PRO A 39 6.11 2.48 9.97
CA PRO A 39 7.00 1.33 9.89
C PRO A 39 8.13 1.43 10.92
N ASP A 40 8.62 0.29 11.40
CA ASP A 40 9.65 0.21 12.46
C ASP A 40 10.93 0.96 12.10
N TYR A 41 11.26 1.06 10.82
CA TYR A 41 12.47 1.72 10.36
C TYR A 41 12.27 3.22 10.13
N ALA A 42 11.05 3.76 10.31
CA ALA A 42 10.80 5.19 10.14
C ALA A 42 11.47 5.99 11.24
N ARG A 43 12.07 7.11 10.86
CA ARG A 43 12.69 8.05 11.79
C ARG A 43 11.89 9.34 11.81
N LYS A 44 11.74 9.95 12.97
CA LYS A 44 11.01 11.22 13.13
C LYS A 44 9.56 11.16 12.66
N ASN A 45 9.00 9.95 12.53
CA ASN A 45 7.62 9.75 12.07
C ASN A 45 7.34 10.40 10.70
N ASP A 46 8.33 10.36 9.81
CA ASP A 46 8.25 11.00 8.50
C ASP A 46 7.82 10.04 7.38
N LEU A 47 7.53 8.79 7.73
CA LEU A 47 7.10 7.77 6.78
C LEU A 47 5.90 7.02 7.36
N TYR A 48 4.88 6.79 6.52
CA TYR A 48 3.66 6.13 6.93
C TYR A 48 3.40 4.91 6.08
N THR A 49 2.94 3.83 6.72
CA THR A 49 2.50 2.63 6.01
C THR A 49 1.07 2.85 5.53
N LEU A 50 0.89 3.01 4.22
CA LEU A 50 -0.42 3.29 3.62
C LEU A 50 -1.25 2.03 3.38
N TRP A 51 -0.60 0.89 3.19
CA TRP A 51 -1.23 -0.41 2.97
C TRP A 51 -0.29 -1.52 3.40
N GLN A 52 -0.84 -2.72 3.56
CA GLN A 52 -0.05 -3.90 3.90
C GLN A 52 -0.68 -5.15 3.31
N TYR A 53 0.12 -5.99 2.67
CA TYR A 53 -0.28 -7.32 2.26
C TYR A 53 -0.08 -8.26 3.45
N GLN A 54 -1.14 -8.95 3.85
CA GLN A 54 -1.10 -9.81 5.03
C GLN A 54 -1.49 -11.24 4.66
N ILE A 55 -0.77 -12.20 5.22
CA ILE A 55 -1.10 -13.62 5.13
C ILE A 55 -1.26 -14.12 6.56
N CYS A 56 -2.46 -14.58 6.90
CA CYS A 56 -2.77 -15.07 8.23
C CYS A 56 -3.63 -16.31 8.12
N SER A 57 -3.15 -17.44 8.65
CA SER A 57 -3.88 -18.72 8.65
C SER A 57 -4.39 -19.11 7.25
N GLY A 58 -3.58 -18.87 6.22
CA GLY A 58 -3.93 -19.17 4.84
C GLY A 58 -4.82 -18.14 4.17
N ILE A 59 -5.25 -17.11 4.89
CA ILE A 59 -6.03 -16.01 4.34
C ILE A 59 -5.08 -14.93 3.86
N ARG A 60 -5.23 -14.51 2.61
CA ARG A 60 -4.45 -13.43 1.99
C ARG A 60 -5.34 -12.21 1.83
N GLN A 61 -4.87 -11.06 2.31
CA GLN A 61 -5.64 -9.83 2.27
C GLN A 61 -4.72 -8.61 2.10
N ILE A 62 -5.29 -7.54 1.58
CA ILE A 62 -4.65 -6.23 1.55
C ILE A 62 -5.39 -5.34 2.52
N VAL A 63 -4.65 -4.70 3.43
CA VAL A 63 -5.23 -3.74 4.38
C VAL A 63 -4.80 -2.34 3.97
N MET A 64 -5.78 -1.45 3.80
CA MET A 64 -5.55 -0.04 3.47
C MET A 64 -5.71 0.77 4.76
N PHE A 65 -4.68 1.51 5.15
CA PHE A 65 -4.67 2.28 6.40
C PHE A 65 -5.06 3.72 6.15
N LYS A 66 -6.33 4.04 6.39
CA LYS A 66 -6.84 5.40 6.19
C LYS A 66 -6.16 6.43 7.08
N GLY A 67 -5.89 6.09 8.34
CA GLY A 67 -5.19 7.01 9.25
C GLY A 67 -3.83 7.43 8.72
N SER A 68 -3.08 6.48 8.17
CA SER A 68 -1.79 6.75 7.53
C SER A 68 -1.96 7.60 6.27
N PHE A 69 -2.97 7.30 5.47
CA PHE A 69 -3.28 8.06 4.26
C PHE A 69 -3.60 9.52 4.60
N ASP A 70 -4.44 9.75 5.59
CA ASP A 70 -4.84 11.09 6.02
C ASP A 70 -3.63 11.91 6.51
N ARG A 71 -2.70 11.25 7.16
CA ARG A 71 -1.47 11.89 7.66
C ARG A 71 -0.51 12.24 6.53
N ALA A 72 -0.36 11.33 5.56
CA ALA A 72 0.53 11.54 4.42
C ALA A 72 -0.01 12.57 3.44
N TYR A 73 -1.33 12.63 3.27
CA TYR A 73 -2.01 13.48 2.30
C TYR A 73 -3.18 14.23 2.94
N PRO A 74 -2.90 15.14 3.92
CA PRO A 74 -3.97 15.78 4.69
C PRO A 74 -4.84 16.74 3.87
N HIS A 75 -4.37 17.17 2.70
CA HIS A 75 -5.08 18.13 1.86
C HIS A 75 -5.62 17.52 0.56
N ALA A 76 -5.52 16.21 0.39
CA ALA A 76 -6.00 15.56 -0.81
C ALA A 76 -7.53 15.64 -0.88
N ASP A 77 -8.06 16.14 -2.01
CA ASP A 77 -9.48 16.05 -2.31
C ASP A 77 -9.83 14.66 -2.86
N ALA A 78 -11.10 14.43 -3.15
CA ALA A 78 -11.56 13.12 -3.61
C ALA A 78 -10.89 12.69 -4.93
N ALA A 79 -10.69 13.63 -5.87
CA ALA A 79 -10.03 13.32 -7.14
C ALA A 79 -8.55 12.97 -6.95
N GLN A 80 -7.85 13.72 -6.12
CA GLN A 80 -6.44 13.45 -5.80
C GLN A 80 -6.29 12.13 -5.05
N ALA A 81 -7.16 11.89 -4.07
CA ALA A 81 -7.15 10.64 -3.31
C ALA A 81 -7.38 9.44 -4.23
N ARG A 82 -8.32 9.54 -5.16
CA ARG A 82 -8.60 8.48 -6.14
C ARG A 82 -7.36 8.13 -6.96
N GLU A 83 -6.65 9.12 -7.46
CA GLU A 83 -5.44 8.87 -8.26
C GLU A 83 -4.33 8.25 -7.45
N ILE A 84 -4.11 8.73 -6.23
CA ILE A 84 -3.09 8.18 -5.32
C ILE A 84 -3.42 6.72 -4.99
N LEU A 85 -4.66 6.45 -4.59
CA LEU A 85 -5.11 5.11 -4.22
C LEU A 85 -5.12 4.16 -5.42
N ARG A 86 -5.46 4.65 -6.61
CA ARG A 86 -5.38 3.85 -7.83
C ARG A 86 -3.96 3.36 -8.07
N GLY A 87 -2.97 4.24 -7.94
CA GLY A 87 -1.57 3.88 -8.08
C GLY A 87 -1.13 2.82 -7.07
N ILE A 88 -1.53 2.98 -5.81
CA ILE A 88 -1.21 2.04 -4.73
C ILE A 88 -1.82 0.67 -5.03
N LEU A 89 -3.11 0.61 -5.35
CA LEU A 89 -3.79 -0.66 -5.60
C LEU A 89 -3.21 -1.39 -6.82
N ARG A 90 -2.92 -0.68 -7.90
CA ARG A 90 -2.28 -1.29 -9.08
C ARG A 90 -0.92 -1.86 -8.75
N HIS A 91 -0.12 -1.13 -7.98
CA HIS A 91 1.20 -1.59 -7.55
C HIS A 91 1.09 -2.85 -6.69
N GLU A 92 0.19 -2.86 -5.71
CA GLU A 92 0.00 -3.99 -4.81
C GLU A 92 -0.54 -5.22 -5.52
N PHE A 93 -1.49 -5.06 -6.42
CA PHE A 93 -1.98 -6.18 -7.22
C PHE A 93 -0.90 -6.74 -8.13
N ARG A 94 -0.03 -5.91 -8.67
CA ARG A 94 1.11 -6.38 -9.46
C ARG A 94 2.05 -7.24 -8.61
N HIS A 95 2.32 -6.85 -7.34
CA HIS A 95 3.06 -7.67 -6.38
C HIS A 95 2.40 -9.02 -6.19
N HIS A 96 1.09 -9.02 -5.98
CA HIS A 96 0.32 -10.25 -5.78
C HIS A 96 0.43 -11.17 -7.00
N MET A 97 0.32 -10.62 -8.20
CA MET A 97 0.46 -11.41 -9.42
C MET A 97 1.86 -11.97 -9.61
N GLU A 98 2.89 -11.19 -9.30
CA GLU A 98 4.28 -11.67 -9.32
C GLU A 98 4.50 -12.78 -8.30
N TYR A 99 3.94 -12.65 -7.12
CA TYR A 99 4.02 -13.67 -6.08
C TYR A 99 3.36 -14.98 -6.54
N LEU A 100 2.16 -14.91 -7.11
CA LEU A 100 1.46 -16.09 -7.64
C LEU A 100 2.21 -16.73 -8.82
N GLY A 101 2.89 -15.92 -9.64
CA GLY A 101 3.69 -16.40 -10.77
C GLY A 101 5.07 -16.90 -10.38
N GLY A 102 5.48 -16.74 -9.11
CA GLY A 102 6.81 -17.14 -8.65
C GLY A 102 7.93 -16.23 -9.13
N VAL A 103 7.64 -14.98 -9.48
CA VAL A 103 8.64 -14.01 -9.96
C VAL A 103 9.28 -13.31 -8.76
N HIS A 104 10.47 -13.77 -8.37
CA HIS A 104 11.23 -13.22 -7.24
C HIS A 104 12.68 -12.96 -7.67
N ASN A 105 12.88 -12.04 -8.60
CA ASN A 105 14.21 -11.69 -9.11
C ASN A 105 14.45 -10.17 -8.99
N ASP A 106 15.64 -9.72 -9.39
CA ASP A 106 16.05 -8.33 -9.27
C ASP A 106 15.16 -7.35 -10.04
N SER A 107 14.43 -7.81 -11.03
CA SER A 107 13.51 -6.96 -11.81
C SER A 107 12.09 -6.95 -11.25
N SER A 108 11.80 -7.71 -10.18
CA SER A 108 10.49 -7.75 -9.57
C SER A 108 10.19 -6.46 -8.78
N LEU A 109 8.90 -6.19 -8.55
CA LEU A 109 8.50 -5.06 -7.70
C LEU A 109 8.95 -5.24 -6.26
N GLU A 110 9.01 -6.48 -5.78
CA GLU A 110 9.50 -6.79 -4.43
C GLU A 110 10.96 -6.36 -4.27
N ALA A 111 11.82 -6.69 -5.23
CA ALA A 111 13.22 -6.27 -5.22
C ALA A 111 13.36 -4.75 -5.34
N GLU A 112 12.51 -4.12 -6.16
CA GLU A 112 12.48 -2.67 -6.32
C GLU A 112 12.11 -1.99 -5.01
N ASP A 113 11.09 -2.48 -4.31
CA ASP A 113 10.67 -1.93 -3.02
C ASP A 113 11.74 -2.11 -1.96
N ALA A 114 12.43 -3.23 -1.95
CA ALA A 114 13.56 -3.47 -1.05
C ALA A 114 14.70 -2.48 -1.29
N ARG A 115 14.98 -2.15 -2.55
CA ARG A 115 15.98 -1.13 -2.90
C ARG A 115 15.57 0.25 -2.44
N LYS A 116 14.30 0.63 -2.62
CA LYS A 116 13.76 1.92 -2.17
C LYS A 116 13.85 2.05 -0.65
N LYS A 117 13.50 1.01 0.08
CA LYS A 117 13.60 0.99 1.53
C LYS A 117 15.04 1.17 1.98
N ARG A 118 15.98 0.49 1.33
CA ARG A 118 17.40 0.59 1.62
C ARG A 118 17.92 2.02 1.40
N ALA A 119 17.56 2.62 0.28
CA ALA A 119 17.93 4.00 -0.02
C ALA A 119 17.38 4.98 1.02
N TYR A 120 16.15 4.79 1.48
CA TYR A 120 15.57 5.60 2.55
C TYR A 120 16.39 5.47 3.85
N LEU A 121 16.74 4.26 4.24
CA LEU A 121 17.50 4.01 5.46
C LEU A 121 18.92 4.61 5.39
N GLU A 122 19.59 4.49 4.26
CA GLU A 122 20.93 5.06 4.05
C GLU A 122 20.90 6.59 4.15
N ASP A 123 19.91 7.22 3.51
CA ASP A 123 19.76 8.67 3.53
C ASP A 123 19.53 9.20 4.95
N HIS A 124 18.75 8.47 5.77
CA HIS A 124 18.43 8.87 7.14
C HIS A 124 19.51 8.52 8.16
N VAL A 125 20.41 7.60 7.83
CA VAL A 125 21.50 7.19 8.72
C VAL A 125 22.74 8.07 8.56
N GLN A 126 22.97 8.59 7.35
CA GLN A 126 24.12 9.44 7.12
C GLN A 126 23.94 10.78 7.81
N PRO A 127 24.89 11.19 8.67
CA PRO A 127 24.79 12.51 9.29
C PRO A 127 24.91 13.56 8.17
N HIS A 128 23.89 14.39 8.08
CA HIS A 128 23.99 15.58 7.24
C HIS A 128 24.93 16.54 7.94
N ALA A 129 26.12 16.56 7.44
CA ALA A 129 27.13 17.50 7.94
C ALA A 129 26.69 18.94 7.68
#